data_60c16da392584fcddb0c2c9b5b35ad3e
#
_entry.id   60c16da392584fcddb0c2c9b5b35ad3e
#
_cell.length_a   1.000
_cell.length_b   1.000
_cell.length_c   1.000
_cell.angle_alpha   90.00
_cell.angle_beta   90.00
_cell.angle_gamma   90.00
#
_symmetry.space_group_name_H-M   'P 1'
#
loop_
_entity.id
_entity.type
_entity.pdbx_description
1 polymer ?
#
loop_
_entity_poly.entity_id
_entity_poly.type
_entity_poly.pdbx_seq_one_letter_code
_entity_poly.pdbx_strand_id
1 'polypeptide(L)'
;FPSGLSYEDSIIFVKNRINNWAKEKLLFNKALVNLGDKKQENLKQLIESYKNELFSYSYQEMIVKSSMDTFVSEKSIREYYNLNKLNFKLNQEIIHARYLKINNENYNLKDVIKRFRRFKESDKLFLDSISLQFSSYYFNDSMWINKEVFFNKLPEINDRLKQNIVKNKLFYRLQDSLELYLINIKDFRLKNNVAPFNYIKSTL
;
A
#
# COMPACT_ATOMS: atom_id res chain seq x y z
N PHE A 1 -3.19 18.67 21.20
CA PHE A 1 -2.13 19.60 20.78
C PHE A 1 -1.37 18.94 19.63
N PRO A 2 -1.12 19.64 18.49
CA PRO A 2 -0.24 19.11 17.45
C PRO A 2 1.18 18.96 18.01
N SER A 3 1.80 17.80 17.83
CA SER A 3 3.18 17.55 18.25
C SER A 3 4.17 18.29 17.33
N GLY A 4 5.17 18.98 17.92
CA GLY A 4 6.26 19.63 17.17
C GLY A 4 6.12 21.12 16.90
N LEU A 5 5.18 21.83 17.56
CA LEU A 5 5.08 23.28 17.48
C LEU A 5 6.16 23.97 18.33
N SER A 6 6.68 25.11 17.82
CA SER A 6 7.51 26.00 18.64
C SER A 6 6.70 26.61 19.79
N TYR A 7 7.37 27.17 20.79
CA TYR A 7 6.69 27.84 21.93
C TYR A 7 5.82 29.02 21.46
N GLU A 8 6.28 29.82 20.51
CA GLU A 8 5.55 30.94 19.95
C GLU A 8 4.32 30.49 19.14
N ASP A 9 4.48 29.49 18.30
CA ASP A 9 3.37 28.90 17.53
C ASP A 9 2.31 28.29 18.45
N SER A 10 2.73 27.69 19.56
CA SER A 10 1.82 27.14 20.57
C SER A 10 0.96 28.23 21.22
N ILE A 11 1.54 29.38 21.56
CA ILE A 11 0.79 30.52 22.09
C ILE A 11 -0.22 31.06 21.06
N ILE A 12 0.20 31.22 19.81
CA ILE A 12 -0.68 31.66 18.72
C ILE A 12 -1.83 30.67 18.51
N PHE A 13 -1.53 29.37 18.51
CA PHE A 13 -2.54 28.32 18.39
C PHE A 13 -3.59 28.39 19.50
N VAL A 14 -3.14 28.52 20.76
CA VAL A 14 -4.05 28.62 21.92
C VAL A 14 -4.90 29.88 21.85
N LYS A 15 -4.30 31.05 21.55
CA LYS A 15 -5.04 32.30 21.39
C LYS A 15 -6.11 32.20 20.29
N ASN A 16 -5.75 31.63 19.14
CA ASN A 16 -6.70 31.42 18.05
C ASN A 16 -7.83 30.47 18.45
N ARG A 17 -7.53 29.40 19.17
CA ARG A 17 -8.54 28.45 19.67
C ARG A 17 -9.50 29.12 20.65
N ILE A 18 -8.98 29.91 21.61
CA ILE A 18 -9.79 30.67 22.58
C ILE A 18 -10.68 31.68 21.86
N ASN A 19 -10.11 32.42 20.92
CA ASN A 19 -10.86 33.44 20.17
C ASN A 19 -11.98 32.81 19.34
N ASN A 20 -11.73 31.71 18.68
CA ASN A 20 -12.75 30.99 17.91
C ASN A 20 -13.86 30.45 18.83
N TRP A 21 -13.50 29.82 19.93
CA TRP A 21 -14.45 29.35 20.92
C TRP A 21 -15.32 30.51 21.47
N ALA A 22 -14.71 31.63 21.80
CA ALA A 22 -15.45 32.83 22.29
C ALA A 22 -16.43 33.38 21.24
N LYS A 23 -15.99 33.45 19.98
CA LYS A 23 -16.87 33.88 18.85
C LYS A 23 -18.04 32.91 18.68
N GLU A 24 -17.79 31.62 18.69
CA GLU A 24 -18.84 30.59 18.58
C GLU A 24 -19.86 30.72 19.73
N LYS A 25 -19.40 30.88 20.96
CA LYS A 25 -20.26 31.05 22.14
C LYS A 25 -21.10 32.33 22.06
N LEU A 26 -20.47 33.44 21.68
CA LEU A 26 -21.19 34.70 21.52
C LEU A 26 -22.26 34.64 20.41
N LEU A 27 -21.93 34.06 19.26
CA LEU A 27 -22.89 33.86 18.17
C LEU A 27 -24.03 32.92 18.57
N PHE A 28 -23.73 31.83 19.25
CA PHE A 28 -24.75 30.89 19.73
C PHE A 28 -25.69 31.58 20.73
N ASN A 29 -25.16 32.31 21.72
CA ASN A 29 -25.99 33.06 22.69
C ASN A 29 -26.84 34.14 22.00
N LYS A 30 -26.28 34.85 21.04
CA LYS A 30 -27.02 35.80 20.21
C LYS A 30 -28.13 35.14 19.40
N ALA A 31 -27.87 33.95 18.86
CA ALA A 31 -28.88 33.20 18.13
C ALA A 31 -30.04 32.75 19.06
N LEU A 32 -29.77 32.29 20.27
CA LEU A 32 -30.79 31.92 21.25
C LEU A 32 -31.71 33.10 21.63
N VAL A 33 -31.17 34.36 21.66
CA VAL A 33 -31.96 35.53 22.01
C VAL A 33 -32.74 36.09 20.79
N ASN A 34 -32.17 35.99 19.58
CA ASN A 34 -32.71 36.68 18.41
C ASN A 34 -33.51 35.76 17.45
N LEU A 35 -33.38 34.45 17.59
CA LEU A 35 -34.21 33.50 16.81
C LEU A 35 -35.58 33.34 17.49
N GLY A 36 -36.65 33.50 16.73
CA GLY A 36 -38.00 33.27 17.23
C GLY A 36 -38.24 31.81 17.69
N ASP A 37 -39.13 31.63 18.67
CA ASP A 37 -39.38 30.35 19.32
C ASP A 37 -39.66 29.19 18.36
N LYS A 38 -40.46 29.42 17.32
CA LYS A 38 -40.76 28.41 16.29
C LYS A 38 -39.46 27.94 15.57
N LYS A 39 -38.53 28.83 15.31
CA LYS A 39 -37.28 28.49 14.67
C LYS A 39 -36.37 27.70 15.60
N GLN A 40 -36.34 28.11 16.87
CA GLN A 40 -35.54 27.36 17.88
C GLN A 40 -36.10 25.97 18.09
N GLU A 41 -37.43 25.83 18.15
CA GLU A 41 -38.07 24.50 18.32
C GLU A 41 -37.78 23.58 17.12
N ASN A 42 -37.89 24.08 15.90
CA ASN A 42 -37.52 23.31 14.70
C ASN A 42 -36.04 22.85 14.73
N LEU A 43 -35.14 23.72 15.17
CA LEU A 43 -33.71 23.37 15.28
C LEU A 43 -33.49 22.28 16.35
N LYS A 44 -34.16 22.38 17.50
CA LYS A 44 -34.09 21.35 18.55
C LYS A 44 -34.58 20.01 18.03
N GLN A 45 -35.72 19.99 17.33
CA GLN A 45 -36.26 18.76 16.74
C GLN A 45 -35.31 18.14 15.73
N LEU A 46 -34.66 18.94 14.88
CA LEU A 46 -33.65 18.47 13.94
C LEU A 46 -32.42 17.87 14.65
N ILE A 47 -31.96 18.51 15.73
CA ILE A 47 -30.83 18.02 16.52
C ILE A 47 -31.19 16.68 17.17
N GLU A 48 -32.35 16.55 17.78
CA GLU A 48 -32.77 15.30 18.42
C GLU A 48 -33.02 14.19 17.40
N SER A 49 -33.63 14.51 16.25
CA SER A 49 -33.78 13.53 15.17
C SER A 49 -32.42 13.00 14.67
N TYR A 50 -31.48 13.89 14.40
CA TYR A 50 -30.12 13.54 13.95
C TYR A 50 -29.35 12.74 15.00
N LYS A 51 -29.45 13.13 16.26
CA LYS A 51 -28.88 12.39 17.38
C LYS A 51 -29.41 10.94 17.42
N ASN A 52 -30.74 10.79 17.37
CA ASN A 52 -31.38 9.48 17.40
C ASN A 52 -30.96 8.61 16.20
N GLU A 53 -30.84 9.20 15.02
CA GLU A 53 -30.38 8.52 13.81
C GLU A 53 -28.93 8.04 13.95
N LEU A 54 -28.03 8.88 14.45
CA LEU A 54 -26.63 8.53 14.68
C LEU A 54 -26.49 7.37 15.69
N PHE A 55 -27.20 7.46 16.83
CA PHE A 55 -27.14 6.41 17.85
C PHE A 55 -27.73 5.09 17.32
N SER A 56 -28.86 5.15 16.63
CA SER A 56 -29.48 3.97 16.03
C SER A 56 -28.60 3.32 15.00
N TYR A 57 -28.02 4.10 14.10
CA TYR A 57 -27.09 3.60 13.10
C TYR A 57 -25.84 2.96 13.74
N SER A 58 -25.23 3.64 14.71
CA SER A 58 -24.06 3.12 15.42
C SER A 58 -24.35 1.80 16.14
N TYR A 59 -25.53 1.68 16.73
CA TYR A 59 -25.98 0.46 17.40
C TYR A 59 -26.24 -0.68 16.41
N GLN A 60 -26.90 -0.40 15.29
CA GLN A 60 -27.11 -1.37 14.22
C GLN A 60 -25.77 -1.88 13.66
N GLU A 61 -24.82 -0.98 13.41
CA GLU A 61 -23.47 -1.34 12.97
C GLU A 61 -22.76 -2.26 13.99
N MET A 62 -22.89 -1.96 15.28
CA MET A 62 -22.32 -2.77 16.35
C MET A 62 -22.95 -4.18 16.37
N ILE A 63 -24.28 -4.30 16.24
CA ILE A 63 -24.97 -5.60 16.19
C ILE A 63 -24.51 -6.40 14.97
N VAL A 64 -24.49 -5.78 13.80
CA VAL A 64 -24.04 -6.44 12.57
C VAL A 64 -22.60 -6.96 12.74
N LYS A 65 -21.69 -6.11 13.21
CA LYS A 65 -20.29 -6.51 13.45
C LYS A 65 -20.15 -7.63 14.49
N SER A 66 -20.97 -7.64 15.53
CA SER A 66 -20.89 -8.67 16.57
C SER A 66 -21.50 -10.02 16.15
N SER A 67 -22.48 -9.99 15.24
CA SER A 67 -23.16 -11.20 14.75
C SER A 67 -22.58 -11.76 13.44
N MET A 68 -21.76 -10.98 12.73
CA MET A 68 -21.13 -11.44 11.51
C MET A 68 -19.91 -12.32 11.82
N ASP A 69 -19.95 -13.56 11.37
CA ASP A 69 -18.74 -14.38 11.26
C ASP A 69 -17.89 -13.82 10.11
N THR A 70 -16.84 -13.09 10.46
CA THR A 70 -15.89 -12.52 9.50
C THR A 70 -14.76 -13.49 9.14
N PHE A 71 -14.76 -14.69 9.73
CA PHE A 71 -13.75 -15.69 9.44
C PHE A 71 -14.08 -16.45 8.16
N VAL A 72 -13.35 -16.13 7.09
CA VAL A 72 -13.42 -16.88 5.84
C VAL A 72 -12.23 -17.81 5.75
N SER A 73 -12.47 -19.12 5.68
CA SER A 73 -11.39 -20.10 5.56
C SER A 73 -10.65 -19.96 4.23
N GLU A 74 -9.35 -20.26 4.21
CA GLU A 74 -8.57 -20.24 2.96
C GLU A 74 -9.16 -21.22 1.91
N LYS A 75 -9.75 -22.31 2.37
CA LYS A 75 -10.44 -23.29 1.50
C LYS A 75 -11.61 -22.63 0.78
N SER A 76 -12.48 -21.91 1.50
CA SER A 76 -13.63 -21.21 0.93
C SER A 76 -13.22 -20.14 -0.07
N ILE A 77 -12.19 -19.36 0.26
CA ILE A 77 -11.63 -18.33 -0.65
C ILE A 77 -11.12 -18.98 -1.94
N ARG A 78 -10.43 -20.12 -1.83
CA ARG A 78 -9.89 -20.85 -2.98
C ARG A 78 -10.99 -21.46 -3.85
N GLU A 79 -12.02 -22.01 -3.25
CA GLU A 79 -13.20 -22.54 -3.96
C GLU A 79 -13.93 -21.42 -4.70
N TYR A 80 -14.18 -20.29 -4.05
CA TYR A 80 -14.78 -19.11 -4.67
C TYR A 80 -13.96 -18.59 -5.86
N TYR A 81 -12.64 -18.49 -5.67
CA TYR A 81 -11.74 -18.13 -6.76
C TYR A 81 -11.85 -19.08 -7.95
N ASN A 82 -11.84 -20.39 -7.72
CA ASN A 82 -11.88 -21.39 -8.79
C ASN A 82 -13.19 -21.33 -9.58
N LEU A 83 -14.31 -21.14 -8.89
CA LEU A 83 -15.63 -21.00 -9.52
C LEU A 83 -15.76 -19.71 -10.34
N ASN A 84 -15.13 -18.63 -9.90
CA ASN A 84 -15.26 -17.30 -10.50
C ASN A 84 -14.01 -16.84 -11.26
N LYS A 85 -13.10 -17.73 -11.58
CA LYS A 85 -11.75 -17.46 -12.09
C LYS A 85 -11.70 -16.52 -13.29
N LEU A 86 -12.68 -16.59 -14.18
CA LEU A 86 -12.75 -15.77 -15.39
C LEU A 86 -13.12 -14.31 -15.12
N ASN A 87 -13.68 -14.02 -13.94
CA ASN A 87 -14.04 -12.66 -13.54
C ASN A 87 -12.84 -11.89 -13.01
N PHE A 88 -11.79 -12.59 -12.58
CA PHE A 88 -10.59 -11.99 -12.00
C PHE A 88 -9.53 -11.76 -13.05
N LYS A 89 -9.68 -10.71 -13.86
CA LYS A 89 -8.71 -10.32 -14.90
C LYS A 89 -7.77 -9.24 -14.38
N LEU A 90 -6.50 -9.36 -14.75
CA LEU A 90 -5.48 -8.38 -14.44
C LEU A 90 -5.74 -7.06 -15.19
N ASN A 91 -5.72 -5.94 -14.48
CA ASN A 91 -5.77 -4.61 -15.06
C ASN A 91 -4.38 -4.08 -15.48
N GLN A 92 -3.31 -4.79 -15.08
CA GLN A 92 -1.91 -4.44 -15.32
C GLN A 92 -1.06 -5.70 -15.51
N GLU A 93 0.15 -5.54 -16.05
CA GLU A 93 1.12 -6.62 -16.16
C GLU A 93 1.83 -6.83 -14.82
N ILE A 94 1.96 -8.08 -14.41
CA ILE A 94 2.60 -8.46 -13.16
C ILE A 94 3.70 -9.49 -13.39
N ILE A 95 4.72 -9.46 -12.54
CA ILE A 95 5.88 -10.34 -12.62
C ILE A 95 6.24 -10.94 -11.26
N HIS A 96 6.80 -12.14 -11.29
CA HIS A 96 7.62 -12.68 -10.23
C HIS A 96 9.08 -12.39 -10.55
N ALA A 97 9.72 -11.52 -9.78
CA ALA A 97 11.07 -11.09 -10.08
C ALA A 97 11.86 -10.76 -8.82
N ARG A 98 13.18 -10.82 -8.95
CA ARG A 98 14.12 -10.28 -7.97
C ARG A 98 15.17 -9.42 -8.66
N TYR A 99 15.69 -8.44 -7.96
CA TYR A 99 16.81 -7.64 -8.42
C TYR A 99 17.78 -7.32 -7.29
N LEU A 100 18.99 -6.99 -7.69
CA LEU A 100 20.06 -6.52 -6.84
C LEU A 100 20.83 -5.42 -7.58
N LYS A 101 21.13 -4.33 -6.90
CA LYS A 101 21.95 -3.21 -7.35
C LYS A 101 23.16 -3.11 -6.43
N ILE A 102 24.37 -3.19 -6.98
CA ILE A 102 25.63 -3.22 -6.24
C ILE A 102 26.71 -2.44 -6.98
N ASN A 103 27.60 -1.80 -6.23
CA ASN A 103 28.74 -1.10 -6.82
C ASN A 103 29.64 -2.05 -7.61
N ASN A 104 30.11 -1.63 -8.78
CA ASN A 104 30.98 -2.38 -9.68
C ASN A 104 32.33 -2.78 -9.05
N GLU A 105 32.81 -2.00 -8.08
CA GLU A 105 34.09 -2.21 -7.39
C GLU A 105 33.95 -3.08 -6.14
N ASN A 106 32.79 -3.65 -5.87
CA ASN A 106 32.57 -4.48 -4.69
C ASN A 106 33.46 -5.74 -4.75
N TYR A 107 34.24 -5.97 -3.71
CA TYR A 107 35.19 -7.09 -3.65
C TYR A 107 34.52 -8.48 -3.68
N ASN A 108 33.24 -8.58 -3.28
CA ASN A 108 32.46 -9.82 -3.30
C ASN A 108 31.70 -10.04 -4.61
N LEU A 109 31.88 -9.20 -5.63
CA LEU A 109 31.02 -9.13 -6.80
C LEU A 109 30.82 -10.50 -7.50
N LYS A 110 31.91 -11.26 -7.69
CA LYS A 110 31.84 -12.60 -8.35
C LYS A 110 30.98 -13.57 -7.57
N ASP A 111 31.11 -13.58 -6.25
CA ASP A 111 30.35 -14.51 -5.39
C ASP A 111 28.88 -14.07 -5.29
N VAL A 112 28.63 -12.79 -5.20
CA VAL A 112 27.27 -12.20 -5.26
C VAL A 112 26.56 -12.60 -6.54
N ILE A 113 27.18 -12.43 -7.71
CA ILE A 113 26.59 -12.82 -9.01
C ILE A 113 26.24 -14.30 -9.03
N LYS A 114 27.17 -15.16 -8.61
CA LYS A 114 26.99 -16.62 -8.56
C LYS A 114 25.82 -17.01 -7.66
N ARG A 115 25.76 -16.45 -6.47
CA ARG A 115 24.73 -16.74 -5.48
C ARG A 115 23.38 -16.17 -5.88
N PHE A 116 23.31 -14.95 -6.36
CA PHE A 116 22.08 -14.34 -6.87
C PHE A 116 21.48 -15.16 -8.03
N ARG A 117 22.32 -15.69 -8.92
CA ARG A 117 21.87 -16.55 -10.03
C ARG A 117 21.31 -17.89 -9.52
N ARG A 118 22.01 -18.55 -8.61
CA ARG A 118 21.63 -19.86 -8.06
C ARG A 118 20.44 -19.79 -7.11
N PHE A 119 20.46 -18.83 -6.20
CA PHE A 119 19.43 -18.40 -5.27
C PHE A 119 18.79 -19.53 -4.43
N LYS A 120 19.61 -20.45 -3.91
CA LYS A 120 19.21 -21.47 -2.91
C LYS A 120 19.07 -20.80 -1.53
N GLU A 121 18.49 -21.48 -0.54
CA GLU A 121 18.31 -20.92 0.81
C GLU A 121 19.64 -20.44 1.44
N SER A 122 20.72 -21.23 1.30
CA SER A 122 22.05 -20.80 1.76
C SER A 122 22.59 -19.57 1.02
N ASP A 123 22.17 -19.35 -0.23
CA ASP A 123 22.56 -18.18 -1.00
C ASP A 123 21.80 -16.95 -0.57
N LYS A 124 20.50 -17.11 -0.25
CA LYS A 124 19.67 -16.02 0.29
C LYS A 124 20.22 -15.54 1.63
N LEU A 125 20.50 -16.46 2.56
CA LEU A 125 21.10 -16.14 3.86
C LEU A 125 22.41 -15.37 3.72
N PHE A 126 23.27 -15.78 2.78
CA PHE A 126 24.51 -15.07 2.50
C PHE A 126 24.24 -13.67 1.93
N LEU A 127 23.36 -13.54 0.92
CA LEU A 127 23.03 -12.25 0.33
C LEU A 127 22.39 -11.31 1.36
N ASP A 128 21.52 -11.82 2.22
CA ASP A 128 20.92 -11.06 3.30
C ASP A 128 21.96 -10.59 4.32
N SER A 129 22.96 -11.44 4.66
CA SER A 129 24.02 -11.08 5.62
C SER A 129 24.93 -9.93 5.15
N ILE A 130 25.05 -9.75 3.83
CA ILE A 130 25.84 -8.67 3.23
C ILE A 130 24.98 -7.57 2.60
N SER A 131 23.69 -7.55 2.89
CA SER A 131 22.72 -6.65 2.24
C SER A 131 23.03 -5.15 2.41
N LEU A 132 23.75 -4.77 3.46
CA LEU A 132 24.22 -3.40 3.69
C LEU A 132 25.21 -2.91 2.61
N GLN A 133 25.81 -3.83 1.83
CA GLN A 133 26.70 -3.50 0.73
C GLN A 133 25.94 -3.21 -0.58
N PHE A 134 24.63 -3.44 -0.59
CA PHE A 134 23.80 -3.25 -1.78
C PHE A 134 23.18 -1.86 -1.79
N SER A 135 23.24 -1.18 -2.92
CA SER A 135 22.57 0.12 -3.09
C SER A 135 21.04 -0.02 -3.07
N SER A 136 20.54 -1.13 -3.59
CA SER A 136 19.11 -1.49 -3.55
C SER A 136 18.93 -2.96 -3.91
N TYR A 137 17.91 -3.61 -3.33
CA TYR A 137 17.62 -4.99 -3.68
C TYR A 137 16.15 -5.37 -3.39
N TYR A 138 15.70 -6.42 -4.04
CA TYR A 138 14.42 -7.07 -3.78
C TYR A 138 14.57 -8.57 -4.02
N PHE A 139 14.45 -9.38 -2.98
CA PHE A 139 14.70 -10.83 -3.03
C PHE A 139 13.45 -11.70 -2.94
N ASN A 140 12.27 -11.08 -2.75
CA ASN A 140 11.03 -11.83 -2.65
C ASN A 140 10.44 -12.14 -4.04
N ASP A 141 11.01 -13.13 -4.73
CA ASP A 141 10.55 -13.57 -6.04
C ASP A 141 9.36 -14.56 -5.99
N SER A 142 8.73 -14.72 -4.84
CA SER A 142 7.51 -15.51 -4.67
C SER A 142 6.23 -14.66 -4.70
N MET A 143 6.35 -13.35 -4.61
CA MET A 143 5.23 -12.41 -4.69
C MET A 143 5.11 -11.78 -6.08
N TRP A 144 3.88 -11.61 -6.53
CA TRP A 144 3.57 -10.85 -7.75
C TRP A 144 3.69 -9.36 -7.48
N ILE A 145 4.43 -8.68 -8.34
CA ILE A 145 4.58 -7.22 -8.31
C ILE A 145 4.22 -6.62 -9.67
N ASN A 146 3.82 -5.35 -9.68
CA ASN A 146 3.58 -4.63 -10.92
C ASN A 146 4.88 -4.51 -11.71
N LYS A 147 4.81 -4.81 -13.02
CA LYS A 147 5.96 -4.78 -13.92
C LYS A 147 6.60 -3.39 -13.99
N GLU A 148 5.80 -2.33 -14.14
CA GLU A 148 6.32 -0.97 -14.25
C GLU A 148 6.99 -0.50 -12.97
N VAL A 149 6.39 -0.81 -11.81
CA VAL A 149 6.98 -0.50 -10.49
C VAL A 149 8.34 -1.19 -10.33
N PHE A 150 8.47 -2.41 -10.81
CA PHE A 150 9.75 -3.13 -10.78
C PHE A 150 10.80 -2.46 -11.69
N PHE A 151 10.46 -2.17 -12.94
CA PHE A 151 11.40 -1.58 -13.89
C PHE A 151 11.81 -0.15 -13.53
N ASN A 152 10.97 0.61 -12.82
CA ASN A 152 11.32 1.93 -12.29
C ASN A 152 12.44 1.91 -11.23
N LYS A 153 12.79 0.73 -10.69
CA LYS A 153 13.92 0.55 -9.77
C LYS A 153 15.26 0.25 -10.48
N LEU A 154 15.21 0.06 -11.78
CA LEU A 154 16.35 -0.30 -12.61
C LEU A 154 16.82 0.91 -13.43
N PRO A 155 18.03 0.88 -14.03
CA PRO A 155 18.47 1.95 -14.94
C PRO A 155 17.51 2.07 -16.13
N GLU A 156 17.53 3.23 -16.77
CA GLU A 156 16.75 3.46 -17.97
C GLU A 156 17.09 2.43 -19.04
N ILE A 157 16.15 1.58 -19.36
CA ILE A 157 16.25 0.58 -20.42
C ILE A 157 15.07 0.76 -21.37
N ASN A 158 15.35 0.56 -22.67
CA ASN A 158 14.31 0.69 -23.69
C ASN A 158 13.25 -0.42 -23.57
N ASP A 159 12.06 -0.16 -24.06
CA ASP A 159 10.93 -1.09 -23.93
C ASP A 159 11.15 -2.43 -24.63
N ARG A 160 11.94 -2.46 -25.71
CA ARG A 160 12.31 -3.69 -26.39
C ARG A 160 13.14 -4.61 -25.47
N LEU A 161 14.07 -4.04 -24.71
CA LEU A 161 14.88 -4.79 -23.75
C LEU A 161 14.05 -5.24 -22.56
N LYS A 162 13.15 -4.38 -22.03
CA LYS A 162 12.19 -4.77 -20.99
C LYS A 162 11.35 -5.98 -21.39
N GLN A 163 10.82 -5.96 -22.63
CA GLN A 163 10.04 -7.08 -23.16
C GLN A 163 10.88 -8.36 -23.31
N ASN A 164 12.12 -8.26 -23.78
CA ASN A 164 13.00 -9.40 -23.92
C ASN A 164 13.36 -10.02 -22.55
N ILE A 165 13.66 -9.18 -21.54
CA ILE A 165 13.94 -9.63 -20.18
C ILE A 165 12.75 -10.41 -19.61
N VAL A 166 11.54 -9.90 -19.79
CA VAL A 166 10.31 -10.54 -19.29
C VAL A 166 10.01 -11.85 -20.03
N LYS A 167 10.06 -11.85 -21.37
CA LYS A 167 9.72 -13.02 -22.20
C LYS A 167 10.64 -14.21 -21.97
N ASN A 168 11.93 -13.96 -21.85
CA ASN A 168 12.92 -15.04 -21.75
C ASN A 168 13.05 -15.65 -20.35
N LYS A 169 12.44 -15.04 -19.32
CA LYS A 169 12.47 -15.53 -17.92
C LYS A 169 13.88 -15.90 -17.47
N LEU A 170 14.87 -15.09 -17.83
CA LEU A 170 16.28 -15.40 -17.60
C LEU A 170 16.90 -14.45 -16.59
N PHE A 171 18.10 -14.82 -16.20
CA PHE A 171 19.02 -13.95 -15.47
C PHE A 171 19.61 -12.93 -16.43
N TYR A 172 19.52 -11.64 -16.07
CA TYR A 172 20.11 -10.53 -16.81
C TYR A 172 21.08 -9.76 -15.93
N ARG A 173 22.12 -9.27 -16.59
CA ARG A 173 23.09 -8.38 -16.02
C ARG A 173 23.10 -7.10 -16.82
N LEU A 174 22.85 -5.98 -16.17
CA LEU A 174 22.97 -4.64 -16.72
C LEU A 174 24.03 -3.90 -15.91
N GLN A 175 24.74 -2.99 -16.53
CA GLN A 175 25.81 -2.25 -15.88
C GLN A 175 25.80 -0.81 -16.39
N ASP A 176 25.93 0.14 -15.49
CA ASP A 176 26.26 1.53 -15.81
C ASP A 176 27.68 1.84 -15.32
N SER A 177 28.06 3.13 -15.28
CA SER A 177 29.40 3.56 -14.90
C SER A 177 29.80 3.23 -13.47
N LEU A 178 28.85 3.12 -12.55
CA LEU A 178 29.09 2.96 -11.12
C LEU A 178 28.56 1.64 -10.57
N GLU A 179 27.48 1.10 -11.16
CA GLU A 179 26.70 0.04 -10.56
C GLU A 179 26.39 -1.11 -11.51
N LEU A 180 26.28 -2.27 -10.93
CA LEU A 180 25.83 -3.49 -11.56
C LEU A 180 24.42 -3.82 -11.09
N TYR A 181 23.55 -4.14 -12.04
CA TYR A 181 22.18 -4.58 -11.81
C TYR A 181 22.05 -6.05 -12.20
N LEU A 182 21.68 -6.85 -11.25
CA LEU A 182 21.35 -8.26 -11.46
C LEU A 182 19.85 -8.41 -11.40
N ILE A 183 19.26 -9.00 -12.42
CA ILE A 183 17.81 -9.16 -12.57
C ILE A 183 17.51 -10.61 -12.86
N ASN A 184 16.49 -11.16 -12.21
CA ASN A 184 15.96 -12.46 -12.55
C ASN A 184 14.43 -12.41 -12.57
N ILE A 185 13.84 -12.75 -13.69
CA ILE A 185 12.40 -12.90 -13.86
C ILE A 185 12.07 -14.38 -13.80
N LYS A 186 11.21 -14.75 -12.87
CA LYS A 186 10.77 -16.15 -12.67
C LYS A 186 9.51 -16.47 -13.46
N ASP A 187 8.55 -15.55 -13.43
CA ASP A 187 7.29 -15.68 -14.17
C ASP A 187 6.68 -14.31 -14.46
N PHE A 188 5.75 -14.25 -15.40
CA PHE A 188 5.01 -13.03 -15.73
C PHE A 188 3.58 -13.33 -16.18
N ARG A 189 2.70 -12.33 -16.03
CA ARG A 189 1.33 -12.36 -16.54
C ARG A 189 1.02 -11.05 -17.24
N LEU A 190 0.38 -11.15 -18.38
CA LEU A 190 -0.05 -10.01 -19.17
C LEU A 190 -1.34 -9.41 -18.61
N LYS A 191 -1.57 -8.15 -18.91
CA LYS A 191 -2.87 -7.50 -18.73
C LYS A 191 -3.98 -8.34 -19.40
N ASN A 192 -5.16 -8.36 -18.80
CA ASN A 192 -6.33 -9.15 -19.19
C ASN A 192 -6.20 -10.66 -18.99
N ASN A 193 -5.07 -11.20 -18.60
CA ASN A 193 -4.98 -12.59 -18.17
C ASN A 193 -5.67 -12.79 -16.82
N VAL A 194 -6.05 -14.02 -16.52
CA VAL A 194 -6.59 -14.38 -15.20
C VAL A 194 -5.54 -14.12 -14.13
N ALA A 195 -5.94 -13.36 -13.11
CA ALA A 195 -5.07 -13.04 -11.99
C ALA A 195 -4.75 -14.30 -11.16
N PRO A 196 -3.48 -14.55 -10.79
CA PRO A 196 -3.12 -15.66 -9.92
C PRO A 196 -3.78 -15.54 -8.55
N PHE A 197 -4.20 -16.66 -7.95
CA PHE A 197 -4.84 -16.68 -6.63
C PHE A 197 -4.06 -15.88 -5.58
N ASN A 198 -2.75 -16.10 -5.47
CA ASN A 198 -1.91 -15.44 -4.49
C ASN A 198 -1.78 -13.91 -4.70
N TYR A 199 -2.08 -13.42 -5.90
CA TYR A 199 -2.09 -11.98 -6.19
C TYR A 199 -3.35 -11.30 -5.67
N ILE A 200 -4.50 -11.96 -5.79
CA ILE A 200 -5.80 -11.39 -5.44
C ILE A 200 -6.38 -11.91 -4.12
N LYS A 201 -5.69 -12.81 -3.41
CA LYS A 201 -6.17 -13.44 -2.18
C LYS A 201 -6.65 -12.43 -1.13
N SER A 202 -5.99 -11.27 -1.04
CA SER A 202 -6.34 -10.21 -0.09
C SER A 202 -7.58 -9.40 -0.50
N THR A 203 -8.04 -9.56 -1.74
CA THR A 203 -9.21 -8.85 -2.29
C THR A 203 -10.44 -9.74 -2.41
N LEU A 204 -10.26 -11.05 -2.24
CA LEU A 204 -11.32 -12.06 -2.23
C LEU A 204 -11.99 -12.15 -0.87
#